data_55e92804fc82095f0a9a046aaf2b1933
#
_entry.id   55e92804fc82095f0a9a046aaf2b1933
#
_cell.length_a   1.000
_cell.length_b   1.000
_cell.length_c   1.000
_cell.angle_alpha   90.00
_cell.angle_beta   90.00
_cell.angle_gamma   90.00
#
_symmetry.space_group_name_H-M   'P 1'
#
loop_
_entity.id
_entity.type
_entity.pdbx_description
1 polymer ?
#
loop_
_entity_poly.entity_id
_entity_poly.type
_entity_poly.pdbx_seq_one_letter_code
_entity_poly.pdbx_strand_id
1 'polypeptide(L)'
;MKGVFKEIDQLKTTGPTDKQVADVKETFLRDQETNMKQNGYLLGQIANRYQLGEDLTSLFNLADYYNKIDAATIKDAARLYLKNDNFVKVTLFPEKPVAPEMLELAGATASR
;
A
#
# COMPACT_ATOMS: atom_id res chain seq x y z
N MET A 1 10.21 -6.70 -12.40
CA MET A 1 10.34 -7.09 -10.99
C MET A 1 11.58 -6.51 -10.28
N LYS A 2 12.76 -6.46 -10.87
CA LYS A 2 13.94 -5.82 -10.24
C LYS A 2 13.65 -4.39 -9.73
N GLY A 3 12.83 -3.62 -10.43
CA GLY A 3 12.40 -2.27 -10.01
C GLY A 3 11.61 -2.27 -8.70
N VAL A 4 10.63 -3.17 -8.54
CA VAL A 4 9.80 -3.23 -7.32
C VAL A 4 10.64 -3.53 -6.07
N PHE A 5 11.52 -4.51 -6.13
CA PHE A 5 12.39 -4.83 -5.00
C PHE A 5 13.37 -3.70 -4.68
N LYS A 6 13.87 -3.01 -5.72
CA LYS A 6 14.72 -1.82 -5.52
C LYS A 6 13.97 -0.71 -4.76
N GLU A 7 12.72 -0.44 -5.13
CA GLU A 7 11.90 0.55 -4.43
C GLU A 7 11.59 0.13 -2.97
N ILE A 8 11.30 -1.16 -2.75
CA ILE A 8 11.13 -1.69 -1.39
C ILE A 8 12.41 -1.51 -0.56
N ASP A 9 13.56 -1.84 -1.12
CA ASP A 9 14.85 -1.70 -0.43
C ASP A 9 15.18 -0.23 -0.17
N GLN A 10 14.86 0.66 -1.10
CA GLN A 10 15.01 2.11 -0.91
C GLN A 10 14.10 2.62 0.22
N LEU A 11 12.85 2.17 0.26
CA LEU A 11 11.91 2.53 1.33
C LEU A 11 12.40 2.07 2.70
N LYS A 12 13.00 0.86 2.81
CA LYS A 12 13.58 0.32 4.04
C LYS A 12 14.85 1.05 4.48
N THR A 13 15.66 1.53 3.54
CA THR A 13 16.97 2.13 3.83
C THR A 13 16.87 3.63 4.05
N THR A 14 16.25 4.34 3.13
CA THR A 14 16.13 5.80 3.13
C THR A 14 14.83 6.26 3.76
N GLY A 15 13.74 5.52 3.53
CA GLY A 15 12.37 5.95 3.85
C GLY A 15 11.79 6.88 2.79
N PRO A 16 10.53 7.30 2.95
CA PRO A 16 9.91 8.30 2.11
C PRO A 16 10.42 9.69 2.46
N THR A 17 10.30 10.64 1.54
CA THR A 17 10.52 12.06 1.84
C THR A 17 9.34 12.64 2.64
N ASP A 18 9.59 13.70 3.42
CA ASP A 18 8.53 14.40 4.16
C ASP A 18 7.43 14.92 3.23
N LYS A 19 7.81 15.37 2.02
CA LYS A 19 6.85 15.78 1.00
C LYS A 19 5.93 14.64 0.58
N GLN A 20 6.48 13.45 0.31
CA GLN A 20 5.67 12.28 -0.05
C GLN A 20 4.70 11.90 1.07
N VAL A 21 5.16 11.96 2.32
CA VAL A 21 4.30 11.70 3.49
C VAL A 21 3.18 12.73 3.58
N ALA A 22 3.49 14.01 3.41
CA ALA A 22 2.50 15.08 3.44
C ALA A 22 1.46 14.94 2.31
N ASP A 23 1.90 14.69 1.08
CA ASP A 23 1.02 14.52 -0.09
C ASP A 23 0.04 13.35 0.12
N VAL A 24 0.54 12.22 0.66
CA VAL A 24 -0.31 11.04 0.95
C VAL A 24 -1.29 11.30 2.08
N LYS A 25 -0.86 11.97 3.16
CA LYS A 25 -1.75 12.36 4.26
C LYS A 25 -2.88 13.26 3.78
N GLU A 26 -2.55 14.28 2.98
CA GLU A 26 -3.55 15.19 2.42
C GLU A 26 -4.58 14.43 1.57
N THR A 27 -4.11 13.51 0.74
CA THR A 27 -4.99 12.67 -0.08
C THR A 27 -5.95 11.85 0.80
N PHE A 28 -5.44 11.14 1.81
CA PHE A 28 -6.28 10.33 2.70
C PHE A 28 -7.29 11.17 3.49
N LEU A 29 -6.90 12.34 3.96
CA LEU A 29 -7.81 13.22 4.70
C LEU A 29 -8.93 13.75 3.80
N ARG A 30 -8.63 14.13 2.56
CA ARG A 30 -9.63 14.56 1.58
C ARG A 30 -10.57 13.43 1.16
N ASP A 31 -10.02 12.24 0.93
CA ASP A 31 -10.83 11.06 0.60
C ASP A 31 -11.75 10.70 1.77
N GLN A 32 -11.25 10.74 3.00
CA GLN A 32 -12.06 10.52 4.19
C GLN A 32 -13.19 11.54 4.30
N GLU A 33 -12.90 12.83 4.13
CA GLU A 33 -13.92 13.87 4.17
C GLU A 33 -15.01 13.66 3.11
N THR A 34 -14.61 13.26 1.91
CA THR A 34 -15.54 12.99 0.81
C THR A 34 -16.38 11.75 1.06
N ASN A 35 -15.72 10.66 1.50
CA ASN A 35 -16.36 9.38 1.75
C ASN A 35 -17.33 9.44 2.94
N MET A 36 -17.02 10.20 3.98
CA MET A 36 -17.88 10.38 5.15
C MET A 36 -19.22 11.07 4.82
N LYS A 37 -19.33 11.71 3.67
CA LYS A 37 -20.60 12.29 3.15
C LYS A 37 -21.48 11.27 2.43
N GLN A 38 -21.00 10.03 2.24
CA GLN A 38 -21.69 8.99 1.49
C GLN A 38 -22.27 7.93 2.44
N ASN A 39 -23.61 7.79 2.44
CA ASN A 39 -24.29 6.82 3.30
C ASN A 39 -23.84 5.37 3.07
N GLY A 40 -23.57 5.00 1.80
CA GLY A 40 -23.08 3.66 1.47
C GLY A 40 -21.72 3.36 2.06
N TYR A 41 -20.82 4.34 2.09
CA TYR A 41 -19.51 4.21 2.76
C TYR A 41 -19.70 4.04 4.26
N LEU A 42 -20.47 4.90 4.91
CA LEU A 42 -20.72 4.83 6.35
C LEU A 42 -21.32 3.49 6.75
N LEU A 43 -22.33 3.04 6.02
CA LEU A 43 -22.98 1.74 6.29
C LEU A 43 -21.97 0.59 6.17
N GLY A 44 -21.16 0.59 5.11
CA GLY A 44 -20.11 -0.43 4.90
C GLY A 44 -19.08 -0.43 6.01
N GLN A 45 -18.61 0.75 6.44
CA GLN A 45 -17.64 0.87 7.53
C GLN A 45 -18.21 0.40 8.88
N ILE A 46 -19.44 0.77 9.19
CA ILE A 46 -20.13 0.35 10.42
C ILE A 46 -20.33 -1.17 10.43
N ALA A 47 -20.85 -1.74 9.34
CA ALA A 47 -21.10 -3.18 9.24
C ALA A 47 -19.78 -3.98 9.38
N ASN A 48 -18.72 -3.55 8.70
CA ASN A 48 -17.42 -4.23 8.76
C ASN A 48 -16.81 -4.19 10.18
N ARG A 49 -16.80 -3.02 10.82
CA ARG A 49 -16.26 -2.89 12.19
C ARG A 49 -17.09 -3.67 13.20
N TYR A 50 -18.41 -3.64 13.08
CA TYR A 50 -19.30 -4.43 13.93
C TYR A 50 -19.02 -5.93 13.79
N GLN A 51 -18.84 -6.41 12.56
CA GLN A 51 -18.52 -7.82 12.30
C GLN A 51 -17.17 -8.24 12.90
N LEU A 52 -16.17 -7.35 12.89
CA LEU A 52 -14.84 -7.60 13.43
C LEU A 52 -14.72 -7.32 14.93
N GLY A 53 -15.76 -6.79 15.57
CA GLY A 53 -15.73 -6.39 16.98
C GLY A 53 -14.87 -5.16 17.26
N GLU A 54 -14.66 -4.30 16.26
CA GLU A 54 -13.86 -3.09 16.37
C GLU A 54 -14.68 -1.91 16.90
N ASP A 55 -13.99 -0.96 17.52
CA ASP A 55 -14.61 0.28 18.00
C ASP A 55 -15.10 1.15 16.85
N LEU A 56 -16.41 1.40 16.81
CA LEU A 56 -17.05 2.24 15.78
C LEU A 56 -16.62 3.70 15.88
N THR A 57 -16.25 4.19 17.05
CA THR A 57 -15.83 5.59 17.24
C THR A 57 -14.52 5.88 16.54
N SER A 58 -13.69 4.87 16.30
CA SER A 58 -12.42 4.97 15.58
C SER A 58 -12.60 5.48 14.14
N LEU A 59 -13.79 5.32 13.55
CA LEU A 59 -14.11 5.83 12.22
C LEU A 59 -14.03 7.37 12.15
N PHE A 60 -14.37 8.05 13.24
CA PHE A 60 -14.40 9.51 13.32
C PHE A 60 -13.05 10.12 13.72
N ASN A 61 -12.13 9.29 14.23
CA ASN A 61 -10.82 9.72 14.74
C ASN A 61 -9.67 9.38 13.78
N LEU A 62 -9.96 9.02 12.54
CA LEU A 62 -8.94 8.63 11.56
C LEU A 62 -7.92 9.74 11.28
N ALA A 63 -8.33 11.01 11.31
CA ALA A 63 -7.42 12.14 11.15
C ALA A 63 -6.28 12.14 12.19
N ASP A 64 -6.57 11.78 13.44
CA ASP A 64 -5.58 11.72 14.52
C ASP A 64 -4.55 10.60 14.27
N TYR A 65 -4.96 9.48 13.67
CA TYR A 65 -4.05 8.41 13.27
C TYR A 65 -3.16 8.85 12.12
N TYR A 66 -3.71 9.47 11.08
CA TYR A 66 -2.92 9.95 9.94
C TYR A 66 -1.91 11.03 10.35
N ASN A 67 -2.27 11.90 11.27
CA ASN A 67 -1.38 12.95 11.75
C ASN A 67 -0.15 12.41 12.49
N LYS A 68 -0.25 11.23 13.11
CA LYS A 68 0.87 10.57 13.82
C LYS A 68 1.87 9.88 12.89
N ILE A 69 1.49 9.64 11.61
CA ILE A 69 2.37 8.98 10.66
C ILE A 69 3.46 9.96 10.21
N ASP A 70 4.70 9.55 10.26
CA ASP A 70 5.86 10.28 9.75
C ASP A 70 6.77 9.38 8.90
N ALA A 71 7.81 9.96 8.31
CA ALA A 71 8.73 9.23 7.46
C ALA A 71 9.45 8.10 8.21
N ALA A 72 9.76 8.30 9.48
CA ALA A 72 10.43 7.30 10.32
C ALA A 72 9.51 6.10 10.58
N THR A 73 8.27 6.35 10.96
CA THR A 73 7.25 5.32 11.20
C THR A 73 7.01 4.47 9.94
N ILE A 74 6.93 5.09 8.76
CA ILE A 74 6.75 4.36 7.49
C ILE A 74 7.98 3.51 7.19
N LYS A 75 9.19 4.03 7.39
CA LYS A 75 10.44 3.31 7.19
C LYS A 75 10.53 2.08 8.10
N ASP A 76 10.19 2.23 9.37
CA ASP A 76 10.22 1.13 10.35
C ASP A 76 9.15 0.08 10.04
N ALA A 77 7.95 0.48 9.64
CA ALA A 77 6.91 -0.42 9.16
C ALA A 77 7.37 -1.18 7.90
N ALA A 78 8.03 -0.50 6.95
CA ALA A 78 8.57 -1.16 5.76
C ALA A 78 9.63 -2.22 6.12
N ARG A 79 10.49 -1.97 7.09
CA ARG A 79 11.48 -2.95 7.59
C ARG A 79 10.82 -4.15 8.25
N LEU A 80 9.75 -3.93 8.98
CA LEU A 80 9.04 -4.98 9.72
C LEU A 80 8.21 -5.87 8.80
N TYR A 81 7.47 -5.28 7.87
CA TYR A 81 6.44 -5.98 7.10
C TYR A 81 6.86 -6.36 5.68
N LEU A 82 7.69 -5.56 5.00
CA LEU A 82 8.09 -5.83 3.63
C LEU A 82 9.32 -6.75 3.59
N LYS A 83 9.13 -8.02 3.88
CA LYS A 83 10.19 -9.03 3.79
C LYS A 83 10.30 -9.57 2.36
N ASN A 84 11.55 -9.67 1.86
CA ASN A 84 11.82 -10.12 0.48
C ASN A 84 12.00 -11.65 0.38
N ASP A 85 11.95 -12.36 1.49
CA ASP A 85 12.16 -13.80 1.61
C ASP A 85 10.85 -14.62 1.59
N ASN A 86 9.71 -13.96 1.73
CA ASN A 86 8.40 -14.61 1.75
C ASN A 86 7.39 -13.84 0.88
N PHE A 87 7.30 -14.20 -0.40
CA PHE A 87 6.35 -13.57 -1.33
C PHE A 87 5.87 -14.58 -2.39
N VAL A 88 4.71 -14.30 -2.96
CA VAL A 88 4.16 -15.03 -4.10
C VAL A 88 4.25 -14.16 -5.34
N LYS A 89 4.84 -14.70 -6.41
CA LYS A 89 4.90 -14.03 -7.71
C LYS A 89 3.89 -14.64 -8.67
N VAL A 90 2.93 -13.84 -9.10
CA VAL A 90 2.00 -14.22 -10.17
C VAL A 90 2.25 -13.32 -11.38
N THR A 91 2.44 -13.93 -12.57
CA THR A 91 2.67 -13.18 -13.82
C THR A 91 1.61 -13.59 -14.83
N LEU A 92 0.87 -12.60 -15.32
CA LEU A 92 -0.09 -12.78 -16.40
C LEU A 92 0.60 -12.45 -17.72
N PHE A 93 0.53 -13.39 -18.65
CA PHE A 93 1.01 -13.19 -20.02
C PHE A 93 -0.19 -13.00 -20.95
N PRO A 94 -0.08 -12.14 -21.97
CA PRO A 94 -1.11 -12.04 -23.01
C PRO A 94 -1.15 -13.34 -23.83
N GLU A 95 -2.32 -13.70 -24.34
CA GLU A 95 -2.51 -14.88 -25.18
C GLU A 95 -1.72 -14.81 -26.51
N LYS A 96 -1.42 -13.62 -26.99
CA LYS A 96 -0.58 -13.42 -28.18
C LYS A 96 0.90 -13.54 -27.80
N PRO A 97 1.71 -14.20 -28.65
CA PRO A 97 3.15 -14.31 -28.40
C PRO A 97 3.77 -12.92 -28.27
N VAL A 98 4.39 -12.67 -27.14
CA VAL A 98 5.15 -11.44 -26.88
C VAL A 98 6.52 -11.62 -27.49
N ALA A 99 7.03 -10.58 -28.17
CA ALA A 99 8.38 -10.59 -28.72
C ALA A 99 9.41 -10.92 -27.61
N PRO A 100 10.48 -11.68 -27.92
CA PRO A 100 11.48 -12.15 -26.93
C PRO A 100 12.04 -11.03 -26.03
N GLU A 101 12.18 -9.84 -26.55
CA GLU A 101 12.63 -8.63 -25.85
C GLU A 101 11.77 -8.26 -24.60
N MET A 102 10.47 -8.53 -24.68
CA MET A 102 9.57 -8.24 -23.57
C MET A 102 9.63 -9.30 -22.45
N LEU A 103 10.04 -10.53 -22.78
CA LEU A 103 10.24 -11.62 -21.83
C LEU A 103 11.47 -11.40 -20.94
N GLU A 104 12.54 -10.82 -21.48
CA GLU A 104 13.74 -10.44 -20.72
C GLU A 104 13.45 -9.34 -19.70
N LEU A 105 12.67 -8.33 -20.10
CA LEU A 105 12.24 -7.25 -19.19
C LEU A 105 11.35 -7.74 -18.04
N ALA A 106 10.56 -8.80 -18.28
CA ALA A 106 9.70 -9.39 -17.26
C ALA A 106 10.47 -10.30 -16.26
N GLY A 107 11.77 -10.53 -16.48
CA GLY A 107 12.61 -11.31 -15.56
C GLY A 107 12.21 -12.78 -15.46
N ALA A 108 11.67 -13.37 -16.54
CA ALA A 108 11.36 -14.78 -16.61
C ALA A 108 12.64 -15.60 -16.85
N THR A 109 13.54 -15.66 -15.89
CA THR A 109 14.47 -16.76 -15.77
C THR A 109 13.77 -17.86 -14.99
N ALA A 110 13.22 -18.83 -15.71
CA ALA A 110 12.94 -20.13 -15.15
C ALA A 110 14.29 -20.71 -14.70
N SER A 111 14.60 -20.60 -13.43
CA SER A 111 15.66 -21.36 -12.80
C SER A 111 15.04 -22.70 -12.39
N ARG A 112 15.61 -23.76 -12.91
CA ARG A 112 15.34 -25.17 -12.61
C ARG A 112 15.40 -25.47 -11.12
#